data_0a7f613fe1fae9808256efcc7707b1d9
#
_entry.id   0a7f613fe1fae9808256efcc7707b1d9
#
_cell.length_a   1.000
_cell.length_b   1.000
_cell.length_c   1.000
_cell.angle_alpha   90.00
_cell.angle_beta   90.00
_cell.angle_gamma   90.00
#
_symmetry.space_group_name_H-M   'P 1'
#
loop_
_entity.id
_entity.type
_entity.pdbx_description
1 polymer ?
#
loop_
_entity_poly.entity_id
_entity_poly.type
_entity_poly.pdbx_seq_one_letter_code
_entity_poly.pdbx_strand_id
1 'polypeptide(L)'
;MKILYLHQYFNTPDMSGGTRSYEMARRLVKMGHEVYMITSWRENSDHKTWYETAVEGIHVHWLPVNYSNHMSNIERIKVFFKFALFSARKAVSLKVDIIFATSTPLTIALPAVYASRKLKIPMVFEVRDLWPELPIAMGALKNPVTRFMAHRLEKFAY
;
A
#
# COMPACT_ATOMS: atom_id res chain seq x y z
N MET A 1 -12.88 -15.78 -5.94
CA MET A 1 -13.05 -14.31 -5.81
C MET A 1 -11.80 -13.63 -6.32
N LYS A 2 -11.95 -12.41 -6.86
CA LYS A 2 -10.84 -11.52 -7.26
C LYS A 2 -10.53 -10.57 -6.11
N ILE A 3 -9.34 -10.65 -5.57
CA ILE A 3 -8.91 -9.90 -4.40
C ILE A 3 -7.89 -8.86 -4.82
N LEU A 4 -8.14 -7.58 -4.57
CA LEU A 4 -7.14 -6.53 -4.66
C LEU A 4 -6.41 -6.42 -3.32
N TYR A 5 -5.11 -6.66 -3.32
CA TYR A 5 -4.25 -6.49 -2.15
C TYR A 5 -3.41 -5.23 -2.30
N LEU A 6 -3.68 -4.22 -1.49
CA LEU A 6 -2.94 -2.95 -1.47
C LEU A 6 -1.87 -3.00 -0.36
N HIS A 7 -0.60 -3.04 -0.73
CA HIS A 7 0.54 -2.98 0.19
C HIS A 7 1.72 -2.27 -0.46
N GLN A 8 2.08 -1.10 0.03
CA GLN A 8 3.16 -0.29 -0.57
C GLN A 8 4.54 -0.99 -0.50
N TYR A 9 4.82 -1.76 0.53
CA TYR A 9 6.11 -2.40 0.80
C TYR A 9 6.08 -3.91 0.67
N PHE A 10 5.39 -4.40 -0.37
CA PHE A 10 5.40 -5.81 -0.70
C PHE A 10 6.81 -6.27 -1.10
N ASN A 11 7.21 -7.43 -0.59
CA ASN A 11 8.46 -8.11 -0.97
C ASN A 11 8.16 -9.55 -1.33
N THR A 12 8.87 -10.05 -2.33
CA THR A 12 9.00 -11.47 -2.63
C THR A 12 10.13 -12.09 -1.79
N PRO A 13 10.28 -13.43 -1.74
CA PRO A 13 11.36 -14.08 -1.00
C PRO A 13 12.77 -13.66 -1.43
N ASP A 14 12.94 -13.25 -2.69
CA ASP A 14 14.23 -12.83 -3.25
C ASP A 14 14.60 -11.39 -2.89
N MET A 15 13.64 -10.65 -2.30
CA MET A 15 13.81 -9.25 -1.93
C MET A 15 14.13 -9.12 -0.44
N SER A 16 14.88 -8.07 -0.11
CA SER A 16 15.17 -7.71 1.28
C SER A 16 13.95 -7.17 2.00
N GLY A 17 13.58 -7.75 3.15
CA GLY A 17 12.48 -7.28 4.00
C GLY A 17 11.47 -8.38 4.35
N GLY A 18 10.39 -7.98 5.01
CA GLY A 18 9.35 -8.91 5.45
C GLY A 18 8.46 -9.41 4.32
N THR A 19 8.22 -10.72 4.25
CA THR A 19 7.45 -11.40 3.20
C THR A 19 6.01 -11.73 3.62
N ARG A 20 5.50 -11.14 4.71
CA ARG A 20 4.17 -11.47 5.26
C ARG A 20 3.04 -11.35 4.22
N SER A 21 3.03 -10.27 3.45
CA SER A 21 1.98 -10.04 2.43
C SER A 21 2.10 -11.02 1.27
N TYR A 22 3.32 -11.40 0.92
CA TYR A 22 3.56 -12.48 -0.04
C TYR A 22 3.01 -13.82 0.46
N GLU A 23 3.35 -14.18 1.71
CA GLU A 23 2.89 -15.40 2.34
C GLU A 23 1.35 -15.49 2.43
N MET A 24 0.70 -14.36 2.71
CA MET A 24 -0.75 -14.28 2.72
C MET A 24 -1.33 -14.39 1.31
N ALA A 25 -0.81 -13.62 0.36
CA ALA A 25 -1.29 -13.59 -1.02
C ALA A 25 -1.17 -14.96 -1.70
N ARG A 26 -0.02 -15.65 -1.58
CA ARG A 26 0.15 -16.99 -2.16
C ARG A 26 -0.78 -18.05 -1.56
N ARG A 27 -1.15 -17.92 -0.25
CA ARG A 27 -2.14 -18.79 0.36
C ARG A 27 -3.55 -18.53 -0.19
N LEU A 28 -3.91 -17.27 -0.41
CA LEU A 28 -5.17 -16.92 -1.07
C LEU A 28 -5.23 -17.50 -2.50
N VAL A 29 -4.13 -17.44 -3.24
CA VAL A 29 -4.04 -18.09 -4.57
C VAL A 29 -4.24 -19.61 -4.45
N LYS A 30 -3.59 -20.28 -3.49
CA LYS A 30 -3.77 -21.72 -3.25
C LYS A 30 -5.20 -22.10 -2.84
N MET A 31 -5.95 -21.17 -2.24
CA MET A 31 -7.37 -21.33 -1.92
C MET A 31 -8.30 -21.09 -3.11
N GLY A 32 -7.75 -20.87 -4.31
CA GLY A 32 -8.50 -20.66 -5.55
C GLY A 32 -8.97 -19.22 -5.78
N HIS A 33 -8.35 -18.25 -5.09
CA HIS A 33 -8.62 -16.83 -5.35
C HIS A 33 -7.65 -16.26 -6.38
N GLU A 34 -8.11 -15.30 -7.17
CA GLU A 34 -7.28 -14.51 -8.08
C GLU A 34 -6.82 -13.25 -7.32
N VAL A 35 -5.51 -13.10 -7.15
CA VAL A 35 -4.94 -12.03 -6.31
C VAL A 35 -4.18 -11.03 -7.15
N TYR A 36 -4.59 -9.76 -7.05
CA TYR A 36 -3.94 -8.60 -7.65
C TYR A 36 -3.23 -7.80 -6.56
N MET A 37 -1.91 -7.76 -6.56
CA MET A 37 -1.11 -6.98 -5.65
C MET A 37 -0.77 -5.63 -6.28
N ILE A 38 -1.09 -4.51 -5.62
CA ILE A 38 -0.60 -3.19 -5.99
C ILE A 38 0.47 -2.77 -4.98
N THR A 39 1.67 -2.49 -5.49
CA THR A 39 2.83 -2.19 -4.65
C THR A 39 3.79 -1.20 -5.31
N SER A 40 4.79 -0.73 -4.58
CA SER A 40 5.87 0.10 -5.11
C SER A 40 7.15 -0.70 -5.35
N TRP A 41 7.82 -0.40 -6.46
CA TRP A 41 9.22 -0.77 -6.66
C TRP A 41 10.11 0.35 -6.14
N ARG A 42 11.00 0.04 -5.20
CA ARG A 42 11.77 1.04 -4.43
C ARG A 42 13.18 1.27 -4.92
N GLU A 43 13.70 0.33 -5.70
CA GLU A 43 15.05 0.37 -6.25
C GLU A 43 15.05 1.08 -7.63
N ASN A 44 16.24 1.23 -8.18
CA ASN A 44 16.38 1.75 -9.54
C ASN A 44 15.65 0.84 -10.53
N SER A 45 14.96 1.44 -11.47
CA SER A 45 14.20 0.74 -12.48
C SER A 45 14.24 1.50 -13.80
N ASP A 46 14.36 0.78 -14.90
CA ASP A 46 14.22 1.34 -16.26
C ASP A 46 12.76 1.67 -16.57
N HIS A 47 11.81 1.11 -15.81
CA HIS A 47 10.39 1.40 -15.93
C HIS A 47 10.07 2.78 -15.31
N LYS A 48 9.42 3.64 -16.09
CA LYS A 48 8.95 4.97 -15.64
C LYS A 48 7.49 4.97 -15.16
N THR A 49 6.76 3.92 -15.48
CA THR A 49 5.34 3.75 -15.19
C THR A 49 5.08 2.35 -14.62
N TRP A 50 3.80 2.02 -14.43
CA TRP A 50 3.39 0.69 -14.00
C TRP A 50 3.95 -0.42 -14.89
N TYR A 51 4.45 -1.49 -14.27
CA TYR A 51 4.74 -2.75 -14.92
C TYR A 51 4.18 -3.91 -14.09
N GLU A 52 4.07 -5.07 -14.71
CA GLU A 52 3.39 -6.21 -14.12
C GLU A 52 4.31 -7.44 -14.15
N THR A 53 4.23 -8.23 -13.07
CA THR A 53 4.88 -9.54 -12.97
C THR A 53 3.89 -10.54 -12.39
N ALA A 54 4.13 -11.83 -12.64
CA ALA A 54 3.43 -12.90 -11.96
C ALA A 54 4.40 -13.61 -11.01
N VAL A 55 4.00 -13.73 -9.74
CA VAL A 55 4.81 -14.41 -8.71
C VAL A 55 3.94 -15.42 -8.00
N GLU A 56 4.19 -16.70 -8.20
CA GLU A 56 3.38 -17.82 -7.66
C GLU A 56 1.85 -17.64 -7.84
N GLY A 57 1.42 -17.16 -9.03
CA GLY A 57 0.02 -16.93 -9.34
C GLY A 57 -0.55 -15.59 -8.82
N ILE A 58 0.26 -14.79 -8.14
CA ILE A 58 -0.10 -13.42 -7.75
C ILE A 58 0.19 -12.48 -8.92
N HIS A 59 -0.79 -11.71 -9.37
CA HIS A 59 -0.61 -10.65 -10.35
C HIS A 59 -0.08 -9.39 -9.64
N VAL A 60 1.21 -9.09 -9.80
CA VAL A 60 1.83 -7.96 -9.09
C VAL A 60 1.98 -6.76 -10.00
N HIS A 61 1.34 -5.66 -9.63
CA HIS A 61 1.45 -4.36 -10.29
C HIS A 61 2.45 -3.48 -9.52
N TRP A 62 3.59 -3.23 -10.11
CA TRP A 62 4.68 -2.44 -9.55
C TRP A 62 4.63 -1.00 -10.04
N LEU A 63 4.63 -0.04 -9.12
CA LEU A 63 4.86 1.36 -9.42
C LEU A 63 6.29 1.73 -9.03
N PRO A 64 7.16 2.15 -9.97
CA PRO A 64 8.48 2.67 -9.62
C PRO A 64 8.35 3.97 -8.84
N VAL A 65 8.70 3.90 -7.57
CA VAL A 65 8.71 5.05 -6.65
C VAL A 65 9.96 4.93 -5.81
N ASN A 66 11.00 5.65 -6.19
CA ASN A 66 12.26 5.62 -5.46
C ASN A 66 12.03 6.03 -4.00
N TYR A 67 12.41 5.15 -3.09
CA TYR A 67 12.33 5.37 -1.66
C TYR A 67 13.66 5.03 -1.02
N SER A 68 14.16 5.93 -0.19
CA SER A 68 15.38 5.71 0.58
C SER A 68 15.19 6.18 2.02
N ASN A 69 15.85 5.48 2.94
CA ASN A 69 15.90 5.88 4.35
C ASN A 69 16.64 7.20 4.58
N HIS A 70 17.42 7.67 3.59
CA HIS A 70 18.13 8.96 3.61
C HIS A 70 17.26 10.14 3.18
N MET A 71 16.03 9.89 2.68
CA MET A 71 15.10 10.95 2.31
C MET A 71 14.62 11.74 3.53
N SER A 72 14.45 13.04 3.33
CA SER A 72 13.80 13.92 4.30
C SER A 72 12.34 13.50 4.55
N ASN A 73 11.78 13.91 5.70
CA ASN A 73 10.38 13.61 6.00
C ASN A 73 9.41 14.15 4.95
N ILE A 74 9.70 15.31 4.35
CA ILE A 74 8.87 15.92 3.29
C ILE A 74 8.90 15.07 2.01
N GLU A 75 10.07 14.59 1.61
CA GLU A 75 10.21 13.72 0.45
C GLU A 75 9.46 12.41 0.64
N ARG A 76 9.57 11.79 1.83
CA ARG A 76 8.81 10.58 2.17
C ARG A 76 7.29 10.80 2.06
N ILE A 77 6.79 11.91 2.58
CA ILE A 77 5.38 12.28 2.50
C ILE A 77 4.95 12.41 1.02
N LYS A 78 5.75 13.09 0.19
CA LYS A 78 5.47 13.20 -1.25
C LYS A 78 5.41 11.84 -1.93
N VAL A 79 6.33 10.93 -1.61
CA VAL A 79 6.37 9.56 -2.12
C VAL A 79 5.11 8.80 -1.72
N PHE A 80 4.66 8.90 -0.47
CA PHE A 80 3.46 8.23 0.02
C PHE A 80 2.20 8.72 -0.69
N PHE A 81 2.04 10.03 -0.83
CA PHE A 81 0.90 10.59 -1.55
C PHE A 81 0.94 10.30 -3.06
N LYS A 82 2.13 10.32 -3.67
CA LYS A 82 2.30 9.91 -5.07
C LYS A 82 1.83 8.46 -5.24
N PHE A 83 2.33 7.54 -4.42
CA PHE A 83 1.91 6.14 -4.47
C PHE A 83 0.40 6.00 -4.26
N ALA A 84 -0.17 6.66 -3.24
CA ALA A 84 -1.59 6.59 -2.94
C ALA A 84 -2.46 7.06 -4.13
N LEU A 85 -2.10 8.18 -4.77
CA LEU A 85 -2.83 8.71 -5.92
C LEU A 85 -2.82 7.76 -7.13
N PHE A 86 -1.62 7.26 -7.47
CA PHE A 86 -1.48 6.35 -8.61
C PHE A 86 -2.15 5.00 -8.33
N SER A 87 -2.03 4.48 -7.10
CA SER A 87 -2.68 3.24 -6.67
C SER A 87 -4.21 3.36 -6.69
N ALA A 88 -4.77 4.52 -6.32
CA ALA A 88 -6.20 4.76 -6.39
C ALA A 88 -6.74 4.61 -7.82
N ARG A 89 -6.03 5.19 -8.79
CA ARG A 89 -6.39 5.08 -10.22
C ARG A 89 -6.25 3.65 -10.73
N LYS A 90 -5.15 2.97 -10.41
CA LYS A 90 -4.91 1.57 -10.80
C LYS A 90 -5.93 0.64 -10.17
N ALA A 91 -6.25 0.80 -8.88
CA ALA A 91 -7.22 -0.01 -8.16
C ALA A 91 -8.61 0.01 -8.81
N VAL A 92 -9.08 1.19 -9.22
CA VAL A 92 -10.38 1.34 -9.88
C VAL A 92 -10.41 0.70 -11.28
N SER A 93 -9.27 0.58 -11.95
CA SER A 93 -9.18 -0.06 -13.27
C SER A 93 -9.26 -1.59 -13.22
N LEU A 94 -9.04 -2.18 -12.04
CA LEU A 94 -9.11 -3.62 -11.83
C LEU A 94 -10.54 -4.04 -11.46
N LYS A 95 -11.05 -5.08 -12.12
CA LYS A 95 -12.35 -5.67 -11.81
C LYS A 95 -12.17 -6.69 -10.69
N VAL A 96 -12.39 -6.26 -9.45
CA VAL A 96 -12.17 -7.08 -8.24
C VAL A 96 -13.44 -7.12 -7.38
N ASP A 97 -13.55 -8.14 -6.52
CA ASP A 97 -14.71 -8.37 -5.67
C ASP A 97 -14.54 -7.78 -4.27
N ILE A 98 -13.30 -7.67 -3.80
CA ILE A 98 -12.96 -7.17 -2.46
C ILE A 98 -11.57 -6.52 -2.46
N ILE A 99 -11.39 -5.54 -1.59
CA ILE A 99 -10.10 -4.89 -1.35
C ILE A 99 -9.58 -5.32 0.02
N PHE A 100 -8.34 -5.79 0.07
CA PHE A 100 -7.58 -5.97 1.30
C PHE A 100 -6.42 -4.96 1.28
N ALA A 101 -6.40 -4.05 2.26
CA ALA A 101 -5.35 -3.04 2.37
C ALA A 101 -4.64 -3.17 3.71
N THR A 102 -3.32 -3.13 3.70
CA THR A 102 -2.51 -3.26 4.92
C THR A 102 -1.72 -1.97 5.17
N SER A 103 -1.81 -1.47 6.41
CA SER A 103 -1.11 -0.25 6.85
C SER A 103 0.41 -0.45 6.82
N THR A 104 1.10 0.63 6.79
CA THR A 104 2.49 0.96 6.57
C THR A 104 2.75 1.29 5.10
N PRO A 105 2.64 2.57 4.76
CA PRO A 105 2.17 3.70 5.56
C PRO A 105 0.64 3.79 5.65
N LEU A 106 0.12 4.56 6.62
CA LEU A 106 -1.33 4.76 6.80
C LEU A 106 -2.01 5.37 5.56
N THR A 107 -1.26 6.08 4.72
CA THR A 107 -1.76 6.65 3.45
C THR A 107 -2.31 5.60 2.48
N ILE A 108 -2.06 4.30 2.70
CA ILE A 108 -2.65 3.21 1.92
C ILE A 108 -4.18 3.15 2.06
N ALA A 109 -4.73 3.70 3.15
CA ALA A 109 -6.17 3.82 3.35
C ALA A 109 -6.83 4.71 2.28
N LEU A 110 -6.12 5.72 1.76
CA LEU A 110 -6.65 6.63 0.75
C LEU A 110 -7.07 5.90 -0.54
N PRO A 111 -6.18 5.14 -1.21
CA PRO A 111 -6.57 4.37 -2.39
C PRO A 111 -7.59 3.28 -2.07
N ALA A 112 -7.51 2.64 -0.90
CA ALA A 112 -8.43 1.58 -0.51
C ALA A 112 -9.87 2.09 -0.36
N VAL A 113 -10.06 3.15 0.43
CA VAL A 113 -11.39 3.77 0.64
C VAL A 113 -11.93 4.36 -0.67
N TYR A 114 -11.08 5.04 -1.45
CA TYR A 114 -11.49 5.58 -2.73
C TYR A 114 -11.99 4.48 -3.68
N ALA A 115 -11.21 3.41 -3.86
CA ALA A 115 -11.58 2.31 -4.75
C ALA A 115 -12.82 1.56 -4.25
N SER A 116 -12.92 1.27 -2.94
CA SER A 116 -14.09 0.62 -2.34
C SER A 116 -15.38 1.40 -2.61
N ARG A 117 -15.36 2.71 -2.39
CA ARG A 117 -16.53 3.58 -2.66
C ARG A 117 -16.86 3.69 -4.15
N LYS A 118 -15.83 3.82 -5.00
CA LYS A 118 -16.01 3.97 -6.46
C LYS A 118 -16.55 2.70 -7.11
N LEU A 119 -16.05 1.55 -6.68
CA LEU A 119 -16.46 0.24 -7.20
C LEU A 119 -17.67 -0.35 -6.47
N LYS A 120 -18.05 0.23 -5.33
CA LYS A 120 -19.11 -0.26 -4.42
C LYS A 120 -18.86 -1.69 -3.95
N ILE A 121 -17.62 -2.00 -3.60
CA ILE A 121 -17.19 -3.30 -3.10
C ILE A 121 -16.67 -3.19 -1.66
N PRO A 122 -16.74 -4.27 -0.86
CA PRO A 122 -16.23 -4.26 0.51
C PRO A 122 -14.71 -4.10 0.54
N MET A 123 -14.22 -3.54 1.64
CA MET A 123 -12.78 -3.53 1.94
C MET A 123 -12.52 -4.01 3.36
N VAL A 124 -11.37 -4.65 3.52
CA VAL A 124 -10.75 -4.98 4.81
C VAL A 124 -9.51 -4.13 4.96
N PHE A 125 -9.36 -3.47 6.10
CA PHE A 125 -8.19 -2.68 6.41
C PHE A 125 -7.43 -3.31 7.58
N GLU A 126 -6.22 -3.82 7.30
CA GLU A 126 -5.33 -4.38 8.31
C GLU A 126 -4.47 -3.27 8.92
N VAL A 127 -4.63 -3.05 10.21
CA VAL A 127 -3.80 -2.13 10.98
C VAL A 127 -2.62 -2.90 11.56
N ARG A 128 -1.40 -2.54 11.15
CA ARG A 128 -0.17 -3.22 11.59
C ARG A 128 0.61 -2.43 12.61
N ASP A 129 0.53 -1.11 12.55
CA ASP A 129 1.26 -0.19 13.42
C ASP A 129 0.30 0.81 14.05
N LEU A 130 0.58 1.22 15.28
CA LEU A 130 -0.17 2.27 15.97
C LEU A 130 0.20 3.64 15.38
N TRP A 131 -0.50 4.02 14.37
CA TRP A 131 -0.39 5.33 13.73
C TRP A 131 -1.50 6.26 14.24
N PRO A 132 -1.22 7.53 14.59
CA PRO A 132 0.07 8.24 14.49
C PRO A 132 0.92 8.19 15.78
N GLU A 133 0.54 7.45 16.81
CA GLU A 133 1.15 7.44 18.12
C GLU A 133 2.65 7.08 18.05
N LEU A 134 2.98 6.03 17.31
CA LEU A 134 4.36 5.56 17.21
C LEU A 134 5.29 6.62 16.59
N PRO A 135 5.01 7.22 15.41
CA PRO A 135 5.81 8.32 14.87
C PRO A 135 5.87 9.56 15.77
N ILE A 136 4.81 9.84 16.55
CA ILE A 136 4.82 10.94 17.52
C ILE A 136 5.79 10.63 18.66
N ALA A 137 5.70 9.42 19.23
CA ALA A 137 6.58 8.99 20.32
C ALA A 137 8.06 8.94 19.91
N MET A 138 8.33 8.52 18.67
CA MET A 138 9.68 8.52 18.10
C MET A 138 10.19 9.91 17.68
N GLY A 139 9.38 10.97 17.85
CA GLY A 139 9.76 12.34 17.49
C GLY A 139 9.83 12.62 15.98
N ALA A 140 9.28 11.75 15.14
CA ALA A 140 9.20 11.97 13.70
C ALA A 140 8.12 13.01 13.33
N LEU A 141 7.05 13.11 14.12
CA LEU A 141 5.98 14.10 13.97
C LEU A 141 6.06 15.11 15.13
N LYS A 142 6.90 16.13 14.98
CA LYS A 142 7.09 17.18 16.04
C LYS A 142 6.10 18.35 15.88
N ASN A 143 5.75 18.69 14.65
CA ASN A 143 4.92 19.85 14.36
C ASN A 143 3.43 19.57 14.70
N PRO A 144 2.72 20.44 15.44
CA PRO A 144 1.32 20.24 15.81
C PRO A 144 0.39 20.13 14.58
N VAL A 145 0.69 20.80 13.48
CA VAL A 145 -0.09 20.69 12.25
C VAL A 145 0.03 19.29 11.63
N THR A 146 1.25 18.74 11.60
CA THR A 146 1.46 17.37 11.08
C THR A 146 0.81 16.32 11.98
N ARG A 147 0.81 16.50 13.31
CA ARG A 147 0.09 15.64 14.26
C ARG A 147 -1.42 15.69 14.01
N PHE A 148 -1.97 16.88 13.88
CA PHE A 148 -3.40 17.07 13.58
C PHE A 148 -3.79 16.37 12.27
N MET A 149 -3.01 16.56 11.20
CA MET A 149 -3.25 15.89 9.92
C MET A 149 -3.17 14.37 10.04
N ALA A 150 -2.21 13.86 10.81
CA ALA A 150 -2.03 12.42 11.04
C ALA A 150 -3.23 11.81 11.78
N HIS A 151 -3.74 12.46 12.84
CA HIS A 151 -4.97 12.03 13.53
C HIS A 151 -6.22 12.14 12.64
N ARG A 152 -6.28 13.13 11.74
CA ARG A 152 -7.38 13.21 10.75
C ARG A 152 -7.32 12.06 9.76
N LEU A 153 -6.12 11.67 9.31
CA LEU A 153 -5.94 10.53 8.43
C LEU A 153 -6.29 9.21 9.14
N GLU A 154 -5.90 9.08 10.41
CA GLU A 154 -6.28 7.93 11.25
C GLU A 154 -7.80 7.76 11.32
N LYS A 155 -8.53 8.82 11.71
CA LYS A 155 -10.01 8.83 11.77
C LYS A 155 -10.67 8.56 10.42
N PHE A 156 -9.98 8.86 9.33
CA PHE A 156 -10.48 8.54 7.99
C PHE A 156 -10.27 7.06 7.63
N ALA A 157 -9.19 6.46 8.14
CA ALA A 157 -8.78 5.10 7.83
C ALA A 157 -9.58 4.06 8.65
N TYR A 158 -9.95 4.40 9.89
CA TYR A 158 -10.67 3.53 10.84
C TYR A 158 -12.14 3.94 10.93
#